data_39c562482b0c9493e569bf05bd0c3407
#
_entry.id   39c562482b0c9493e569bf05bd0c3407
#
_cell.length_a   1.000
_cell.length_b   1.000
_cell.length_c   1.000
_cell.angle_alpha   90.00
_cell.angle_beta   90.00
_cell.angle_gamma   90.00
#
_symmetry.space_group_name_H-M   'P 1'
#
loop_
_entity.id
_entity.type
_entity.pdbx_description
1 polymer ?
#
loop_
_entity_poly.entity_id
_entity_poly.type
_entity_poly.pdbx_seq_one_letter_code
_entity_poly.pdbx_strand_id
1 'polypeptide(L)'
;LAGRGLVNFKPDISRFEERTVVFDDGTHDDFHMIIYATGYKVTFPFFRADFFNVEQTNDLQLYRRVVHPEHPGLYFLAFIQPLGAIMPLAETQSIWLAKLINGQCHLPDHDTMLRSIRDESLKNKRRYKTSVRHTLQVDFHPYKQSLEREMRRNRA
;
A
#
# COMPACT_ATOMS: atom_id res chain seq x y z
N LEU A 1 16.31 -11.32 20.60
CA LEU A 1 15.62 -11.17 21.90
C LEU A 1 14.76 -12.41 22.21
N ALA A 2 13.92 -12.88 21.28
CA ALA A 2 13.11 -14.08 21.49
C ALA A 2 13.97 -15.34 21.78
N GLY A 3 15.05 -15.58 21.04
CA GLY A 3 15.96 -16.70 21.27
C GLY A 3 16.76 -16.63 22.58
N ARG A 4 16.65 -15.55 23.34
CA ARG A 4 17.24 -15.40 24.68
C ARG A 4 16.19 -15.48 25.80
N GLY A 5 14.96 -15.88 25.50
CA GLY A 5 13.86 -15.97 26.48
C GLY A 5 13.34 -14.62 27.01
N LEU A 6 13.73 -13.50 26.38
CA LEU A 6 13.28 -12.15 26.78
C LEU A 6 11.94 -11.78 26.15
N VAL A 7 11.44 -12.57 25.19
CA VAL A 7 10.15 -12.39 24.53
C VAL A 7 9.48 -13.76 24.46
N ASN A 8 8.30 -13.86 25.02
CA ASN A 8 7.44 -15.03 24.95
C ASN A 8 6.39 -14.84 23.85
N PHE A 9 6.31 -15.78 22.92
CA PHE A 9 5.22 -15.80 21.94
C PHE A 9 3.98 -16.44 22.58
N LYS A 10 2.84 -15.84 22.33
CA LYS A 10 1.52 -16.32 22.74
C LYS A 10 0.64 -16.51 21.52
N PRO A 11 -0.40 -17.36 21.61
CA PRO A 11 -1.46 -17.43 20.60
C PRO A 11 -2.23 -16.11 20.48
N ASP A 12 -3.23 -16.07 19.59
CA ASP A 12 -4.09 -14.92 19.47
C ASP A 12 -4.88 -14.65 20.76
N ILE A 13 -5.24 -13.39 20.97
CA ILE A 13 -5.96 -12.96 22.17
C ILE A 13 -7.45 -13.26 21.97
N SER A 14 -8.01 -14.05 22.88
CA SER A 14 -9.43 -14.36 22.90
C SER A 14 -10.24 -13.21 23.53
N ARG A 15 -9.81 -12.71 24.69
CA ARG A 15 -10.48 -11.63 25.40
C ARG A 15 -9.58 -10.96 26.43
N PHE A 16 -10.02 -9.79 26.90
CA PHE A 16 -9.42 -9.04 27.99
C PHE A 16 -10.32 -9.11 29.22
N GLU A 17 -9.75 -9.34 30.39
CA GLU A 17 -10.42 -9.35 31.69
C GLU A 17 -9.60 -8.46 32.65
N GLU A 18 -10.04 -7.21 32.85
CA GLU A 18 -9.34 -6.19 33.65
C GLU A 18 -7.84 -6.06 33.31
N ARG A 19 -6.97 -6.73 34.06
CA ARG A 19 -5.51 -6.78 33.83
C ARG A 19 -5.05 -8.06 33.16
N THR A 20 -5.93 -9.04 33.05
CA THR A 20 -5.63 -10.37 32.53
C THR A 20 -5.96 -10.45 31.04
N VAL A 21 -5.06 -11.01 30.27
CA VAL A 21 -5.28 -11.36 28.87
C VAL A 21 -5.47 -12.85 28.77
N VAL A 22 -6.58 -13.30 28.20
CA VAL A 22 -6.88 -14.71 27.94
C VAL A 22 -6.59 -14.98 26.45
N PHE A 23 -5.82 -16.03 26.19
CA PHE A 23 -5.43 -16.44 24.85
C PHE A 23 -6.33 -17.56 24.30
N ASP A 24 -6.31 -17.80 22.98
CA ASP A 24 -7.16 -18.79 22.32
C ASP A 24 -6.90 -20.24 22.75
N ASP A 25 -5.73 -20.51 23.28
CA ASP A 25 -5.38 -21.83 23.88
C ASP A 25 -5.88 -21.99 25.31
N GLY A 26 -6.59 -21.02 25.86
CA GLY A 26 -7.12 -21.00 27.23
C GLY A 26 -6.10 -20.59 28.29
N THR A 27 -4.84 -20.35 27.91
CA THR A 27 -3.85 -19.77 28.86
C THR A 27 -4.16 -18.31 29.12
N HIS A 28 -3.69 -17.79 30.24
CA HIS A 28 -3.87 -16.39 30.62
C HIS A 28 -2.62 -15.87 31.36
N ASP A 29 -2.38 -14.55 31.20
CA ASP A 29 -1.33 -13.83 31.90
C ASP A 29 -1.80 -12.41 32.25
N ASP A 30 -1.23 -11.85 33.32
CA ASP A 30 -1.50 -10.48 33.75
C ASP A 30 -0.48 -9.52 33.16
N PHE A 31 -0.95 -8.40 32.63
CA PHE A 31 -0.12 -7.39 32.01
C PHE A 31 -0.33 -6.00 32.62
N HIS A 32 0.76 -5.26 32.79
CA HIS A 32 0.72 -3.86 33.22
C HIS A 32 0.48 -2.89 32.07
N MET A 33 0.85 -3.30 30.84
CA MET A 33 0.73 -2.48 29.64
C MET A 33 0.45 -3.36 28.43
N ILE A 34 -0.44 -2.92 27.56
CA ILE A 34 -0.75 -3.52 26.28
C ILE A 34 -0.46 -2.50 25.18
N ILE A 35 0.37 -2.88 24.21
CA ILE A 35 0.72 -2.02 23.06
C ILE A 35 0.08 -2.61 21.82
N TYR A 36 -0.90 -1.89 21.25
CA TYR A 36 -1.52 -2.27 19.98
C TYR A 36 -0.62 -1.87 18.81
N ALA A 37 -0.08 -2.87 18.12
CA ALA A 37 0.70 -2.71 16.90
C ALA A 37 -0.03 -3.37 15.70
N THR A 38 -1.35 -3.25 15.66
CA THR A 38 -2.25 -3.97 14.73
C THR A 38 -2.31 -3.37 13.33
N GLY A 39 -1.58 -2.26 13.09
CA GLY A 39 -1.56 -1.54 11.81
C GLY A 39 -2.65 -0.47 11.72
N TYR A 40 -2.84 0.05 10.51
CA TYR A 40 -3.79 1.13 10.24
C TYR A 40 -4.78 0.70 9.16
N LYS A 41 -6.00 1.24 9.27
CA LYS A 41 -6.95 1.25 8.15
C LYS A 41 -6.68 2.50 7.32
N VAL A 42 -6.56 2.33 6.02
CA VAL A 42 -6.45 3.47 5.11
C VAL A 42 -7.85 3.95 4.79
N THR A 43 -8.15 5.19 5.16
CA THR A 43 -9.44 5.83 4.89
C THR A 43 -9.24 7.18 4.24
N PHE A 44 -10.17 7.58 3.38
CA PHE A 44 -10.24 8.90 2.76
C PHE A 44 -11.61 9.52 3.06
N PRO A 45 -11.83 10.04 4.28
CA PRO A 45 -13.15 10.48 4.73
C PRO A 45 -13.72 11.67 3.94
N PHE A 46 -12.88 12.36 3.17
CA PHE A 46 -13.27 13.44 2.27
C PHE A 46 -13.73 12.95 0.89
N PHE A 47 -13.55 11.66 0.56
CA PHE A 47 -14.14 11.05 -0.62
C PHE A 47 -15.43 10.32 -0.26
N ARG A 48 -16.39 10.32 -1.17
CA ARG A 48 -17.57 9.46 -1.06
C ARG A 48 -17.13 8.00 -1.25
N ALA A 49 -17.78 7.09 -0.54
CA ALA A 49 -17.44 5.66 -0.55
C ALA A 49 -17.60 5.00 -1.94
N ASP A 50 -18.52 5.55 -2.77
CA ASP A 50 -18.75 5.11 -4.15
C ASP A 50 -17.71 5.66 -5.14
N PHE A 51 -16.97 6.71 -4.77
CA PHE A 51 -15.95 7.35 -5.60
C PHE A 51 -14.60 6.66 -5.48
N PHE A 52 -14.11 6.47 -4.27
CA PHE A 52 -12.82 5.84 -4.02
C PHE A 52 -12.82 5.15 -2.65
N ASN A 53 -12.79 3.82 -2.67
CA ASN A 53 -12.79 3.02 -1.46
C ASN A 53 -11.71 1.94 -1.55
N VAL A 54 -10.67 2.07 -0.72
CA VAL A 54 -9.58 1.08 -0.60
C VAL A 54 -9.87 0.01 0.45
N GLU A 55 -10.88 0.20 1.31
CA GLU A 55 -11.19 -0.76 2.37
C GLU A 55 -11.85 -2.03 1.83
N GLN A 56 -12.65 -1.90 0.77
CA GLN A 56 -13.45 -2.99 0.21
C GLN A 56 -12.77 -3.72 -0.96
N THR A 57 -11.76 -3.11 -1.57
CA THR A 57 -11.11 -3.69 -2.75
C THR A 57 -9.64 -3.95 -2.48
N ASN A 58 -9.22 -5.22 -2.55
CA ASN A 58 -7.81 -5.59 -2.61
C ASN A 58 -7.18 -5.21 -3.97
N ASP A 59 -7.75 -4.23 -4.68
CA ASP A 59 -7.37 -3.87 -6.03
C ASP A 59 -7.25 -2.34 -6.16
N LEU A 60 -6.02 -1.85 -6.17
CA LEU A 60 -5.75 -0.44 -6.29
C LEU A 60 -5.82 -0.02 -7.76
N GLN A 61 -6.89 0.67 -8.15
CA GLN A 61 -7.15 1.12 -9.52
C GLN A 61 -6.39 2.43 -9.84
N LEU A 62 -5.08 2.46 -9.58
CA LEU A 62 -4.21 3.62 -9.85
C LEU A 62 -3.08 3.23 -10.79
N TYR A 63 -2.95 3.95 -11.91
CA TYR A 63 -1.81 3.78 -12.81
C TYR A 63 -0.52 4.20 -12.12
N ARG A 64 0.46 3.31 -12.10
CA ARG A 64 1.72 3.48 -11.35
C ARG A 64 1.51 3.89 -9.88
N ARG A 65 0.40 3.49 -9.27
CA ARG A 65 0.06 3.84 -7.87
C ARG A 65 -0.04 5.35 -7.62
N VAL A 66 -0.17 6.17 -8.67
CA VAL A 66 -0.20 7.63 -8.59
C VAL A 66 -1.41 8.21 -9.30
N VAL A 67 -1.68 7.81 -10.53
CA VAL A 67 -2.69 8.48 -11.38
C VAL A 67 -4.00 7.73 -11.36
N HIS A 68 -5.10 8.43 -11.07
CA HIS A 68 -6.44 7.86 -11.23
C HIS A 68 -6.84 7.89 -12.71
N PRO A 69 -7.11 6.73 -13.37
CA PRO A 69 -7.34 6.69 -14.80
C PRO A 69 -8.65 7.37 -15.21
N GLU A 70 -9.70 7.26 -14.38
CA GLU A 70 -11.03 7.82 -14.65
C GLU A 70 -11.20 9.28 -14.22
N HIS A 71 -10.25 9.83 -13.45
CA HIS A 71 -10.34 11.18 -12.90
C HIS A 71 -9.07 11.98 -13.19
N PRO A 72 -8.97 12.59 -14.38
CA PRO A 72 -7.84 13.43 -14.76
C PRO A 72 -7.60 14.55 -13.74
N GLY A 73 -6.36 14.71 -13.30
CA GLY A 73 -5.98 15.67 -12.26
C GLY A 73 -6.02 15.15 -10.84
N LEU A 74 -6.50 13.92 -10.61
CA LEU A 74 -6.42 13.26 -9.30
C LEU A 74 -5.20 12.36 -9.21
N TYR A 75 -4.31 12.70 -8.26
CA TYR A 75 -3.05 12.01 -8.04
C TYR A 75 -2.86 11.62 -6.58
N PHE A 76 -2.22 10.46 -6.35
CA PHE A 76 -1.89 9.94 -5.03
C PHE A 76 -0.37 9.83 -4.90
N LEU A 77 0.22 10.54 -3.96
CA LEU A 77 1.65 10.47 -3.68
C LEU A 77 1.93 9.67 -2.42
N ALA A 78 3.03 8.93 -2.42
CA ALA A 78 3.44 8.05 -1.31
C ALA A 78 2.39 6.99 -0.91
N PHE A 79 1.40 6.73 -1.76
CA PHE A 79 0.38 5.71 -1.50
C PHE A 79 0.89 4.31 -1.92
N ILE A 80 2.01 3.94 -1.35
CA ILE A 80 2.77 2.70 -1.58
C ILE A 80 3.39 2.19 -0.28
N GLN A 81 3.67 0.89 -0.24
CA GLN A 81 4.36 0.25 0.89
C GLN A 81 5.57 -0.53 0.36
N PRO A 82 6.73 0.10 0.18
CA PRO A 82 7.94 -0.60 -0.25
C PRO A 82 8.55 -1.41 0.89
N LEU A 83 9.27 -2.48 0.55
CA LEU A 83 10.26 -3.06 1.45
C LEU A 83 11.47 -2.11 1.47
N GLY A 84 11.59 -1.30 2.52
CA GLY A 84 12.63 -0.27 2.67
C GLY A 84 12.07 1.14 2.76
N ALA A 85 12.90 2.13 2.39
CA ALA A 85 12.57 3.53 2.54
C ALA A 85 11.51 4.00 1.52
N ILE A 86 10.43 4.63 1.99
CA ILE A 86 9.38 5.19 1.14
C ILE A 86 9.77 6.53 0.51
N MET A 87 10.51 7.37 1.22
CA MET A 87 10.77 8.76 0.82
C MET A 87 11.44 8.91 -0.54
N PRO A 88 12.47 8.12 -0.92
CA PRO A 88 13.07 8.23 -2.25
C PRO A 88 12.11 7.84 -3.38
N LEU A 89 11.13 6.97 -3.12
CA LEU A 89 10.10 6.63 -4.09
C LEU A 89 9.05 7.73 -4.21
N ALA A 90 8.66 8.33 -3.10
CA ALA A 90 7.75 9.48 -3.08
C ALA A 90 8.36 10.68 -3.83
N GLU A 91 9.66 10.95 -3.65
CA GLU A 91 10.40 11.93 -4.43
C GLU A 91 10.37 11.61 -5.92
N THR A 92 10.64 10.36 -6.30
CA THR A 92 10.58 9.93 -7.71
C THR A 92 9.17 10.11 -8.30
N GLN A 93 8.11 9.79 -7.54
CA GLN A 93 6.72 10.05 -7.94
C GLN A 93 6.47 11.56 -8.15
N SER A 94 6.95 12.39 -7.24
CA SER A 94 6.77 13.84 -7.30
C SER A 94 7.47 14.46 -8.50
N ILE A 95 8.69 14.00 -8.83
CA ILE A 95 9.42 14.43 -10.02
C ILE A 95 8.66 14.03 -11.29
N TRP A 96 8.16 12.79 -11.35
CA TRP A 96 7.35 12.34 -12.48
C TRP A 96 6.09 13.18 -12.64
N LEU A 97 5.36 13.40 -11.55
CA LEU A 97 4.14 14.21 -11.56
C LEU A 97 4.42 15.65 -11.99
N ALA A 98 5.50 16.27 -11.50
CA ALA A 98 5.90 17.60 -11.92
C ALA A 98 6.18 17.68 -13.43
N LYS A 99 6.87 16.69 -14.00
CA LYS A 99 7.10 16.58 -15.44
C LYS A 99 5.80 16.41 -16.21
N LEU A 100 4.87 15.60 -15.72
CA LEU A 100 3.57 15.38 -16.33
C LEU A 100 2.74 16.67 -16.38
N ILE A 101 2.64 17.39 -15.25
CA ILE A 101 1.90 18.66 -15.15
C ILE A 101 2.50 19.73 -16.07
N ASN A 102 3.84 19.75 -16.18
CA ASN A 102 4.54 20.71 -17.04
C ASN A 102 4.59 20.27 -18.53
N GLY A 103 3.92 19.19 -18.91
CA GLY A 103 3.91 18.68 -20.29
C GLY A 103 5.24 18.15 -20.81
N GLN A 104 6.19 17.85 -19.92
CA GLN A 104 7.50 17.29 -20.27
C GLN A 104 7.46 15.77 -20.50
N CYS A 105 6.41 15.10 -20.04
CA CYS A 105 6.10 13.74 -20.37
C CYS A 105 4.57 13.57 -20.44
N HIS A 106 4.10 12.43 -20.98
CA HIS A 106 2.68 12.18 -21.20
C HIS A 106 2.25 10.83 -20.64
N LEU A 107 1.01 10.75 -20.17
CA LEU A 107 0.39 9.48 -19.83
C LEU A 107 0.10 8.68 -21.12
N PRO A 108 0.11 7.34 -21.04
CA PRO A 108 -0.46 6.54 -22.11
C PRO A 108 -1.97 6.77 -22.21
N ASP A 109 -2.57 6.24 -23.27
CA ASP A 109 -4.02 6.22 -23.41
C ASP A 109 -4.70 5.46 -22.25
N HIS A 110 -5.98 5.75 -22.06
CA HIS A 110 -6.79 5.20 -20.96
C HIS A 110 -6.76 3.65 -20.93
N ASP A 111 -6.94 3.01 -22.12
CA ASP A 111 -6.98 1.55 -22.20
C ASP A 111 -5.63 0.92 -21.82
N THR A 112 -4.54 1.57 -22.19
CA THR A 112 -3.18 1.16 -21.83
C THR A 112 -2.95 1.31 -20.33
N MET A 113 -3.46 2.37 -19.69
CA MET A 113 -3.42 2.52 -18.24
C MET A 113 -4.17 1.39 -17.55
N LEU A 114 -5.40 1.09 -17.98
CA LEU A 114 -6.21 0.01 -17.40
C LEU A 114 -5.59 -1.37 -17.59
N ARG A 115 -4.99 -1.65 -18.76
CA ARG A 115 -4.24 -2.89 -18.98
C ARG A 115 -3.07 -3.01 -18.01
N SER A 116 -2.29 -1.94 -17.87
CA SER A 116 -1.13 -1.92 -16.95
C SER A 116 -1.55 -2.15 -15.49
N ILE A 117 -2.65 -1.54 -15.04
CA ILE A 117 -3.20 -1.72 -13.70
C ILE A 117 -3.58 -3.19 -13.48
N ARG A 118 -4.30 -3.80 -14.43
CA ARG A 118 -4.70 -5.22 -14.35
C ARG A 118 -3.50 -6.16 -14.30
N ASP A 119 -2.51 -5.94 -15.16
CA ASP A 119 -1.29 -6.76 -15.19
C ASP A 119 -0.50 -6.67 -13.88
N GLU A 120 -0.41 -5.47 -13.31
CA GLU A 120 0.25 -5.24 -12.03
C GLU A 120 -0.50 -5.91 -10.88
N SER A 121 -1.84 -5.82 -10.86
CA SER A 121 -2.69 -6.50 -9.89
C SER A 121 -2.51 -8.02 -9.95
N LEU A 122 -2.54 -8.61 -11.16
CA LEU A 122 -2.32 -10.05 -11.34
C LEU A 122 -0.93 -10.51 -10.88
N LYS A 123 0.13 -9.73 -11.17
CA LYS A 123 1.48 -10.02 -10.71
C LYS A 123 1.57 -9.99 -9.17
N ASN A 124 0.96 -8.99 -8.54
CA ASN A 124 0.94 -8.86 -7.10
C ASN A 124 0.17 -10.01 -6.42
N LYS A 125 -1.01 -10.38 -6.94
CA LYS A 125 -1.81 -11.52 -6.43
C LYS A 125 -1.04 -12.85 -6.50
N ARG A 126 -0.21 -13.05 -7.53
CA ARG A 126 0.63 -14.26 -7.66
C ARG A 126 1.82 -14.26 -6.70
N ARG A 127 2.37 -13.09 -6.39
CA ARG A 127 3.61 -12.95 -5.61
C ARG A 127 3.36 -12.88 -4.11
N TYR A 128 2.29 -12.23 -3.69
CA TYR A 128 1.99 -11.99 -2.29
C TYR A 128 0.74 -12.76 -1.86
N LYS A 129 0.78 -13.31 -0.64
CA LYS A 129 -0.43 -13.92 -0.04
C LYS A 129 -1.54 -12.87 0.02
N THR A 130 -2.76 -13.32 -0.25
CA THR A 130 -3.95 -12.47 -0.31
C THR A 130 -4.23 -11.84 1.06
N SER A 131 -3.73 -10.64 1.30
CA SER A 131 -4.16 -9.82 2.43
C SER A 131 -4.31 -8.37 1.98
N VAL A 132 -5.20 -7.64 2.61
CA VAL A 132 -5.46 -6.21 2.34
C VAL A 132 -4.14 -5.39 2.44
N ARG A 133 -3.23 -5.81 3.33
CA ARG A 133 -1.91 -5.20 3.53
C ARG A 133 -1.02 -5.20 2.27
N HIS A 134 -1.13 -6.21 1.42
CA HIS A 134 -0.24 -6.38 0.27
C HIS A 134 -0.66 -5.59 -0.97
N THR A 135 -1.84 -4.95 -0.94
CA THR A 135 -2.34 -4.14 -2.07
C THR A 135 -1.43 -2.96 -2.39
N LEU A 136 -0.84 -2.34 -1.37
CA LEU A 136 0.07 -1.19 -1.51
C LEU A 136 1.53 -1.59 -1.72
N GLN A 137 1.86 -2.88 -1.61
CA GLN A 137 3.25 -3.34 -1.63
C GLN A 137 3.88 -3.16 -3.01
N VAL A 138 5.11 -2.66 -3.03
CA VAL A 138 5.92 -2.50 -4.23
C VAL A 138 7.37 -2.91 -3.95
N ASP A 139 8.03 -3.46 -4.97
CA ASP A 139 9.48 -3.67 -4.95
C ASP A 139 10.20 -2.37 -5.31
N PHE A 140 11.09 -1.92 -4.46
CA PHE A 140 11.74 -0.62 -4.58
C PHE A 140 12.36 -0.36 -5.97
N HIS A 141 13.30 -1.17 -6.40
CA HIS A 141 14.03 -0.95 -7.66
C HIS A 141 13.14 -1.11 -8.90
N PRO A 142 12.36 -2.19 -9.08
CA PRO A 142 11.45 -2.32 -10.22
C PRO A 142 10.43 -1.19 -10.31
N TYR A 143 9.89 -0.76 -9.17
CA TYR A 143 8.93 0.32 -9.15
C TYR A 143 9.57 1.66 -9.54
N LYS A 144 10.72 2.02 -8.95
CA LYS A 144 11.48 3.22 -9.32
C LYS A 144 11.78 3.25 -10.83
N GLN A 145 12.30 2.16 -11.38
CA GLN A 145 12.58 2.05 -12.81
C GLN A 145 11.33 2.21 -13.68
N SER A 146 10.16 1.76 -13.19
CA SER A 146 8.90 1.95 -13.92
C SER A 146 8.54 3.43 -14.03
N LEU A 147 8.70 4.21 -12.96
CA LEU A 147 8.48 5.66 -12.96
C LEU A 147 9.49 6.40 -13.84
N GLU A 148 10.76 6.01 -13.78
CA GLU A 148 11.80 6.60 -14.64
C GLU A 148 11.53 6.37 -16.14
N ARG A 149 10.92 5.23 -16.49
CA ARG A 149 10.45 4.98 -17.88
C ARG A 149 9.31 5.91 -18.27
N GLU A 150 8.34 6.13 -17.38
CA GLU A 150 7.25 7.07 -17.63
C GLU A 150 7.75 8.52 -17.82
N MET A 151 8.79 8.94 -17.09
CA MET A 151 9.40 10.27 -17.25
C MET A 151 10.02 10.50 -18.65
N ARG A 152 10.36 9.41 -19.35
CA ARG A 152 10.95 9.46 -20.70
C ARG A 152 9.91 9.29 -21.81
N ARG A 153 8.65 9.13 -21.46
CA ARG A 153 7.57 8.94 -22.43
C ARG A 153 7.25 10.28 -23.09
N ASN A 154 7.71 10.42 -24.33
CA ASN A 154 7.36 11.56 -25.16
C ASN A 154 5.97 11.35 -25.80
N ARG A 155 5.35 12.45 -26.29
CA ARG A 155 4.18 12.35 -27.16
C ARG A 155 4.55 11.53 -28.40
N ALA A 156 3.78 10.48 -28.68
CA ALA A 156 3.84 9.78 -29.96
C ALA A 156 3.22 10.65 -31.05
#